data_e02cbb38c12deb3d6d82a7236acf9f5c
#
_entry.id   e02cbb38c12deb3d6d82a7236acf9f5c
#
_cell.length_a   1.000
_cell.length_b   1.000
_cell.length_c   1.000
_cell.angle_alpha   90.00
_cell.angle_beta   90.00
_cell.angle_gamma   90.00
#
_symmetry.space_group_name_H-M   'P 1'
#
loop_
_entity.id
_entity.type
_entity.pdbx_description
1 polymer ?
#
loop_
_entity_poly.entity_id
_entity_poly.type
_entity_poly.pdbx_seq_one_letter_code
_entity_poly.pdbx_strand_id
1 'polypeptide(L)'
;MVAPRGKRAIVIGAGIGGLAAAAALAGHFDDVTIIERDAIPADVAARPGTPQSNHPHGLLVGGQRALCELFPGIDQDLANAGAAPLRGGIDIREELPGFDPCFPHRDLGWVGYAMSRPLIELVVRRRVSGLPNVELRDRCRVTAIEAASDGSVAGVRCETNVGTAMTLQADLVIDASGRGTPALDFLKATGRPQPEQTSIGVDINYATTTFAVPNGERDWKLVITVPEMPESTRTGYLMPIEGDRWMVLISERHVEPSSPDLKDFLDLVRRLRTPTIFDAIKNAKPLDRIHRFGFPESLWRHYERLVDLPRGLLVLGDAMCRFNPVYGQGMTIAAQEASLLKDLLQERNAAKDSLDGLERAFYIRALPSVAAAWSLSAAPDFIDPRTRGERPADLEDSLRFRAGLLRLAAADSDVHKLYLGVRNLIEPTSKLRDPDLVRRIQAEMADAQ
;
A
#
# COMPACT_ATOMS: atom_id res chain seq x y z
N MET A 1 39.42 -24.01 -12.86
CA MET A 1 37.94 -24.05 -12.89
C MET A 1 37.47 -23.04 -11.87
N VAL A 2 36.80 -21.96 -12.33
CA VAL A 2 36.14 -21.00 -11.43
C VAL A 2 34.96 -21.76 -10.84
N ALA A 3 34.83 -21.80 -9.50
CA ALA A 3 33.65 -22.37 -8.85
C ALA A 3 32.41 -21.73 -9.45
N PRO A 4 31.28 -22.47 -9.67
CA PRO A 4 30.06 -21.86 -10.16
C PRO A 4 29.68 -20.77 -9.19
N ARG A 5 29.55 -19.52 -9.73
CA ARG A 5 29.04 -18.38 -8.93
C ARG A 5 27.63 -18.74 -8.52
N GLY A 6 27.34 -18.59 -7.24
CA GLY A 6 26.00 -18.76 -6.72
C GLY A 6 24.98 -17.79 -7.33
N LYS A 7 23.68 -18.07 -7.17
CA LYS A 7 22.59 -17.21 -7.70
C LYS A 7 22.58 -15.86 -7.02
N ARG A 8 22.42 -14.79 -7.80
CA ARG A 8 22.39 -13.40 -7.34
C ARG A 8 21.08 -12.72 -7.72
N ALA A 9 20.52 -11.99 -6.78
CA ALA A 9 19.33 -11.17 -7.02
C ALA A 9 19.61 -9.69 -6.72
N ILE A 10 18.97 -8.81 -7.50
CA ILE A 10 19.01 -7.36 -7.28
C ILE A 10 17.59 -6.86 -7.11
N VAL A 11 17.39 -6.00 -6.10
CA VAL A 11 16.11 -5.31 -5.85
C VAL A 11 16.32 -3.81 -6.07
N ILE A 12 15.53 -3.21 -6.94
CA ILE A 12 15.56 -1.78 -7.25
C ILE A 12 14.55 -1.06 -6.36
N GLY A 13 15.04 -0.26 -5.41
CA GLY A 13 14.26 0.51 -4.45
C GLY A 13 14.18 -0.14 -3.08
N ALA A 14 14.36 0.67 -2.02
CA ALA A 14 14.29 0.27 -0.61
C ALA A 14 12.99 0.77 0.08
N GLY A 15 11.87 0.86 -0.66
CA GLY A 15 10.53 0.99 -0.08
C GLY A 15 10.06 -0.32 0.55
N ILE A 16 8.85 -0.33 1.14
CA ILE A 16 8.31 -1.54 1.80
C ILE A 16 8.31 -2.74 0.83
N GLY A 17 7.88 -2.55 -0.42
CA GLY A 17 7.89 -3.63 -1.42
C GLY A 17 9.29 -4.20 -1.69
N GLY A 18 10.30 -3.32 -1.86
CA GLY A 18 11.67 -3.77 -2.10
C GLY A 18 12.31 -4.44 -0.88
N LEU A 19 12.09 -3.91 0.32
CA LEU A 19 12.58 -4.53 1.57
C LEU A 19 11.91 -5.90 1.81
N ALA A 20 10.60 -6.02 1.57
CA ALA A 20 9.88 -7.28 1.67
C ALA A 20 10.34 -8.29 0.61
N ALA A 21 10.55 -7.85 -0.64
CA ALA A 21 11.09 -8.69 -1.71
C ALA A 21 12.49 -9.21 -1.37
N ALA A 22 13.37 -8.37 -0.82
CA ALA A 22 14.71 -8.82 -0.41
C ALA A 22 14.65 -9.91 0.66
N ALA A 23 13.72 -9.82 1.62
CA ALA A 23 13.52 -10.88 2.60
C ALA A 23 13.00 -12.18 1.95
N ALA A 24 12.09 -12.07 0.97
CA ALA A 24 11.61 -13.22 0.21
C ALA A 24 12.74 -13.93 -0.57
N LEU A 25 13.71 -13.18 -1.06
CA LEU A 25 14.85 -13.67 -1.84
C LEU A 25 15.96 -14.27 -0.97
N ALA A 26 16.15 -13.78 0.26
CA ALA A 26 17.29 -14.11 1.11
C ALA A 26 17.47 -15.61 1.38
N GLY A 27 16.39 -16.40 1.45
CA GLY A 27 16.44 -17.85 1.63
C GLY A 27 16.73 -18.67 0.35
N HIS A 28 16.88 -18.00 -0.82
CA HIS A 28 16.89 -18.66 -2.13
C HIS A 28 18.05 -18.23 -3.04
N PHE A 29 18.74 -17.14 -2.69
CA PHE A 29 19.87 -16.59 -3.43
C PHE A 29 21.08 -16.49 -2.50
N ASP A 30 22.28 -16.65 -3.06
CA ASP A 30 23.52 -16.53 -2.30
C ASP A 30 23.84 -15.09 -1.94
N ASP A 31 23.50 -14.16 -2.85
CA ASP A 31 23.66 -12.72 -2.67
C ASP A 31 22.37 -11.98 -3.11
N VAL A 32 21.87 -11.08 -2.27
CA VAL A 32 20.78 -10.16 -2.57
C VAL A 32 21.27 -8.73 -2.37
N THR A 33 21.21 -7.90 -3.42
CA THR A 33 21.60 -6.49 -3.32
C THR A 33 20.37 -5.61 -3.52
N ILE A 34 20.05 -4.76 -2.54
CA ILE A 34 19.05 -3.70 -2.66
C ILE A 34 19.77 -2.42 -3.11
N ILE A 35 19.28 -1.78 -4.17
CA ILE A 35 19.84 -0.51 -4.67
C ILE A 35 18.83 0.60 -4.44
N GLU A 36 19.21 1.61 -3.66
CA GLU A 36 18.36 2.76 -3.34
C GLU A 36 19.05 4.08 -3.72
N ARG A 37 18.32 4.94 -4.42
CA ARG A 37 18.84 6.23 -4.88
C ARG A 37 19.00 7.26 -3.77
N ASP A 38 18.14 7.19 -2.74
CA ASP A 38 18.18 8.12 -1.60
C ASP A 38 19.28 7.73 -0.61
N ALA A 39 19.70 8.70 0.19
CA ALA A 39 20.37 8.41 1.45
C ALA A 39 19.36 7.79 2.42
N ILE A 40 19.70 6.66 3.01
CA ILE A 40 18.86 5.97 3.97
C ILE A 40 19.07 6.57 5.37
N PRO A 41 18.02 7.10 6.03
CA PRO A 41 18.15 7.65 7.37
C PRO A 41 18.38 6.53 8.41
N ALA A 42 19.22 6.79 9.41
CA ALA A 42 19.48 5.86 10.51
C ALA A 42 18.26 5.76 11.46
N ASP A 43 17.53 6.85 11.59
CA ASP A 43 16.38 7.00 12.50
C ASP A 43 15.04 7.11 11.76
N VAL A 44 13.97 7.35 12.54
CA VAL A 44 12.62 7.57 12.01
C VAL A 44 12.57 8.93 11.31
N ALA A 45 12.78 8.92 10.00
CA ALA A 45 12.76 10.14 9.18
C ALA A 45 12.23 9.86 7.77
N ALA A 46 11.52 10.84 7.21
CA ALA A 46 11.11 10.82 5.81
C ALA A 46 12.32 11.02 4.90
N ARG A 47 12.26 10.51 3.66
CA ARG A 47 13.31 10.67 2.64
C ARG A 47 12.72 11.18 1.32
N PRO A 48 13.54 11.81 0.45
CA PRO A 48 13.04 12.44 -0.80
C PRO A 48 12.27 11.49 -1.73
N GLY A 49 12.69 10.24 -1.85
CA GLY A 49 12.04 9.25 -2.71
C GLY A 49 10.69 8.76 -2.20
N THR A 50 10.32 9.10 -0.96
CA THR A 50 9.01 8.78 -0.37
C THR A 50 8.31 10.04 0.15
N PRO A 51 8.01 11.04 -0.71
CA PRO A 51 7.44 12.32 -0.27
C PRO A 51 6.09 12.17 0.43
N GLN A 52 5.36 11.11 0.15
CA GLN A 52 4.11 10.74 0.81
C GLN A 52 4.28 10.33 2.29
N SER A 53 5.51 10.09 2.76
CA SER A 53 5.78 9.60 4.14
C SER A 53 5.30 10.53 5.25
N ASN A 54 5.07 11.81 4.94
CA ASN A 54 4.56 12.79 5.89
C ASN A 54 3.02 12.74 6.04
N HIS A 55 2.36 11.76 5.43
CA HIS A 55 0.92 11.56 5.50
C HIS A 55 0.57 10.22 6.19
N PRO A 56 -0.66 10.05 6.72
CA PRO A 56 -1.10 8.77 7.27
C PRO A 56 -0.95 7.64 6.26
N HIS A 57 -0.38 6.54 6.70
CA HIS A 57 -0.25 5.32 5.92
C HIS A 57 -0.81 4.15 6.72
N GLY A 58 -1.90 3.57 6.22
CA GLY A 58 -2.44 2.34 6.77
C GLY A 58 -1.62 1.13 6.30
N LEU A 59 -1.11 0.33 7.23
CA LEU A 59 -0.77 -1.06 6.96
C LEU A 59 -2.01 -1.88 7.33
N LEU A 60 -2.75 -2.34 6.31
CA LEU A 60 -3.92 -3.16 6.57
C LEU A 60 -3.49 -4.51 7.19
N VAL A 61 -4.39 -5.15 7.93
CA VAL A 61 -4.05 -6.39 8.65
C VAL A 61 -3.55 -7.50 7.73
N GLY A 62 -4.04 -7.58 6.48
CA GLY A 62 -3.49 -8.51 5.47
C GLY A 62 -2.01 -8.27 5.17
N GLY A 63 -1.59 -7.01 5.09
CA GLY A 63 -0.18 -6.66 4.91
C GLY A 63 0.68 -6.92 6.16
N GLN A 64 0.11 -6.68 7.35
CA GLN A 64 0.78 -7.04 8.61
C GLN A 64 1.04 -8.55 8.67
N ARG A 65 0.06 -9.40 8.32
CA ARG A 65 0.21 -10.86 8.27
C ARG A 65 1.31 -11.27 7.29
N ALA A 66 1.32 -10.72 6.08
CA ALA A 66 2.36 -10.99 5.09
C ALA A 66 3.76 -10.57 5.59
N LEU A 67 3.87 -9.42 6.28
CA LEU A 67 5.15 -9.05 6.90
C LEU A 67 5.54 -9.98 8.05
N CYS A 68 4.60 -10.52 8.84
CA CYS A 68 4.90 -11.51 9.87
C CYS A 68 5.38 -12.86 9.29
N GLU A 69 4.90 -13.26 8.11
CA GLU A 69 5.38 -14.43 7.36
C GLU A 69 6.81 -14.24 6.83
N LEU A 70 7.13 -13.01 6.37
CA LEU A 70 8.46 -12.66 5.90
C LEU A 70 9.47 -12.44 7.05
N PHE A 71 9.00 -11.85 8.14
CA PHE A 71 9.80 -11.44 9.30
C PHE A 71 9.12 -11.89 10.60
N PRO A 72 9.28 -13.15 11.03
CA PRO A 72 8.66 -13.64 12.26
C PRO A 72 8.97 -12.74 13.47
N GLY A 73 7.93 -12.30 14.18
CA GLY A 73 8.04 -11.41 15.36
C GLY A 73 8.14 -9.90 15.03
N ILE A 74 7.93 -9.47 13.79
CA ILE A 74 7.96 -8.05 13.41
C ILE A 74 6.85 -7.22 14.07
N ASP A 75 5.72 -7.84 14.39
CA ASP A 75 4.62 -7.22 15.15
C ASP A 75 5.07 -6.75 16.53
N GLN A 76 5.87 -7.57 17.22
CA GLN A 76 6.48 -7.17 18.50
C GLN A 76 7.51 -6.05 18.33
N ASP A 77 8.29 -6.07 17.23
CA ASP A 77 9.24 -4.98 16.95
C ASP A 77 8.52 -3.66 16.69
N LEU A 78 7.39 -3.69 15.95
CA LEU A 78 6.56 -2.52 15.70
C LEU A 78 6.01 -1.96 17.04
N ALA A 79 5.47 -2.84 17.89
CA ALA A 79 4.99 -2.46 19.21
C ALA A 79 6.11 -1.84 20.08
N ASN A 80 7.28 -2.47 20.12
CA ASN A 80 8.44 -1.99 20.86
C ASN A 80 8.99 -0.67 20.33
N ALA A 81 8.82 -0.41 19.03
CA ALA A 81 9.19 0.85 18.40
C ALA A 81 8.16 1.98 18.62
N GLY A 82 7.04 1.69 19.28
CA GLY A 82 6.02 2.68 19.65
C GLY A 82 4.80 2.71 18.73
N ALA A 83 4.62 1.73 17.84
CA ALA A 83 3.40 1.61 17.06
C ALA A 83 2.19 1.38 17.99
N ALA A 84 1.11 2.14 17.79
CA ALA A 84 -0.08 2.07 18.61
C ALA A 84 -0.95 0.87 18.20
N PRO A 85 -1.25 -0.10 19.10
CA PRO A 85 -2.13 -1.21 18.77
C PRO A 85 -3.58 -0.73 18.60
N LEU A 86 -4.22 -1.21 17.52
CA LEU A 86 -5.60 -0.94 17.15
C LEU A 86 -6.40 -2.25 17.12
N ARG A 87 -7.35 -2.40 18.03
CA ARG A 87 -8.32 -3.51 17.98
C ARG A 87 -9.31 -3.25 16.85
N GLY A 88 -9.36 -4.17 15.91
CA GLY A 88 -10.25 -4.05 14.74
C GLY A 88 -11.71 -3.94 15.14
N GLY A 89 -12.39 -2.91 14.65
CA GLY A 89 -13.78 -2.64 14.90
C GLY A 89 -14.12 -1.98 16.25
N ILE A 90 -13.15 -1.82 17.17
CA ILE A 90 -13.36 -1.12 18.45
C ILE A 90 -12.62 0.21 18.50
N ASP A 91 -11.31 0.20 18.23
CA ASP A 91 -10.46 1.38 18.42
C ASP A 91 -10.57 2.36 17.24
N ILE A 92 -11.30 2.00 16.17
CA ILE A 92 -11.48 2.80 14.96
C ILE A 92 -12.92 3.33 14.91
N ARG A 93 -13.06 4.66 14.99
CA ARG A 93 -14.32 5.35 14.79
C ARG A 93 -14.51 5.69 13.31
N GLU A 94 -15.38 4.97 12.63
CA GLU A 94 -15.73 5.22 11.23
C GLU A 94 -17.03 6.00 11.15
N GLU A 95 -16.95 7.26 10.73
CA GLU A 95 -18.08 8.16 10.56
C GLU A 95 -18.50 8.16 9.09
N LEU A 96 -19.37 7.20 8.76
CA LEU A 96 -19.87 6.99 7.40
C LEU A 96 -21.21 7.69 7.22
N PRO A 97 -21.53 8.21 6.02
CA PRO A 97 -22.87 8.70 5.69
C PRO A 97 -23.93 7.63 5.93
N GLY A 98 -25.06 8.04 6.56
CA GLY A 98 -26.17 7.14 6.89
C GLY A 98 -25.97 6.29 8.15
N PHE A 99 -24.86 6.48 8.90
CA PHE A 99 -24.58 5.75 10.15
C PHE A 99 -24.18 6.74 11.26
N ASP A 100 -25.19 7.25 11.98
CA ASP A 100 -24.97 8.21 13.05
C ASP A 100 -24.99 7.53 14.44
N PRO A 101 -24.11 7.91 15.38
CA PRO A 101 -23.02 8.89 15.24
C PRO A 101 -21.78 8.35 14.52
N CYS A 102 -21.68 7.03 14.31
CA CYS A 102 -20.64 6.33 13.58
C CYS A 102 -21.05 4.89 13.28
N PHE A 103 -20.28 4.19 12.46
CA PHE A 103 -20.46 2.77 12.22
C PHE A 103 -20.26 1.97 13.52
N PRO A 104 -21.01 0.85 13.76
CA PRO A 104 -20.97 0.15 15.03
C PRO A 104 -19.59 -0.34 15.45
N HIS A 105 -19.25 -0.13 16.72
CA HIS A 105 -18.03 -0.65 17.33
C HIS A 105 -18.25 -2.09 17.80
N ARG A 106 -17.41 -3.03 17.31
CA ARG A 106 -17.43 -4.45 17.69
C ARG A 106 -16.02 -5.02 17.70
N ASP A 107 -15.71 -5.90 18.65
CA ASP A 107 -14.45 -6.65 18.62
C ASP A 107 -14.51 -7.71 17.52
N LEU A 108 -13.64 -7.56 16.54
CA LEU A 108 -13.58 -8.47 15.39
C LEU A 108 -12.48 -9.54 15.55
N GLY A 109 -11.75 -9.50 16.68
CA GLY A 109 -10.77 -10.54 17.04
C GLY A 109 -9.42 -10.41 16.36
N TRP A 110 -9.04 -9.22 15.85
CA TRP A 110 -7.66 -8.94 15.38
C TRP A 110 -7.15 -7.60 15.86
N VAL A 111 -5.82 -7.49 15.87
CA VAL A 111 -5.11 -6.25 16.22
C VAL A 111 -4.24 -5.84 15.04
N GLY A 112 -4.41 -4.60 14.59
CA GLY A 112 -3.50 -3.91 13.68
C GLY A 112 -2.63 -2.93 14.46
N TYR A 113 -1.79 -2.18 13.73
CA TYR A 113 -0.95 -1.14 14.31
C TYR A 113 -1.06 0.16 13.52
N ALA A 114 -1.15 1.28 14.23
CA ALA A 114 -1.03 2.62 13.67
C ALA A 114 0.36 3.18 13.99
N MET A 115 1.00 3.76 13.01
CA MET A 115 2.35 4.32 13.12
C MET A 115 2.65 5.23 11.93
N SER A 116 3.71 6.02 12.03
CA SER A 116 4.18 6.76 10.86
C SER A 116 4.80 5.84 9.80
N ARG A 117 4.75 6.28 8.54
CA ARG A 117 5.40 5.56 7.44
C ARG A 117 6.92 5.41 7.62
N PRO A 118 7.65 6.42 8.14
CA PRO A 118 9.07 6.27 8.47
C PRO A 118 9.34 5.20 9.51
N LEU A 119 8.47 5.03 10.53
CA LEU A 119 8.66 4.02 11.56
C LEU A 119 8.60 2.60 11.00
N ILE A 120 7.54 2.28 10.24
CA ILE A 120 7.42 0.94 9.64
C ILE A 120 8.59 0.64 8.70
N GLU A 121 9.03 1.63 7.89
CA GLU A 121 10.18 1.44 7.01
C GLU A 121 11.47 1.17 7.80
N LEU A 122 11.70 1.88 8.90
CA LEU A 122 12.86 1.65 9.77
C LEU A 122 12.85 0.25 10.38
N VAL A 123 11.70 -0.21 10.91
CA VAL A 123 11.58 -1.53 11.54
C VAL A 123 11.82 -2.64 10.52
N VAL A 124 11.17 -2.58 9.35
CA VAL A 124 11.37 -3.56 8.27
C VAL A 124 12.82 -3.55 7.78
N ARG A 125 13.42 -2.38 7.60
CA ARG A 125 14.82 -2.23 7.17
C ARG A 125 15.80 -2.83 8.19
N ARG A 126 15.58 -2.65 9.49
CA ARG A 126 16.42 -3.28 10.54
C ARG A 126 16.40 -4.79 10.44
N ARG A 127 15.23 -5.38 10.17
CA ARG A 127 15.10 -6.82 9.94
C ARG A 127 15.86 -7.28 8.69
N VAL A 128 15.75 -6.55 7.59
CA VAL A 128 16.47 -6.84 6.34
C VAL A 128 17.99 -6.72 6.54
N SER A 129 18.45 -5.69 7.24
CA SER A 129 19.89 -5.49 7.52
C SER A 129 20.49 -6.59 8.44
N GLY A 130 19.66 -7.36 9.14
CA GLY A 130 20.07 -8.53 9.91
C GLY A 130 20.23 -9.82 9.08
N LEU A 131 19.87 -9.82 7.79
CA LEU A 131 20.02 -10.98 6.91
C LEU A 131 21.45 -11.04 6.37
N PRO A 132 22.17 -12.19 6.55
CA PRO A 132 23.62 -12.25 6.33
C PRO A 132 24.03 -12.11 4.86
N ASN A 133 23.15 -12.41 3.92
CA ASN A 133 23.39 -12.36 2.48
C ASN A 133 22.65 -11.21 1.78
N VAL A 134 22.15 -10.22 2.53
CA VAL A 134 21.46 -9.04 1.98
C VAL A 134 22.31 -7.80 2.19
N GLU A 135 22.68 -7.14 1.11
CA GLU A 135 23.39 -5.85 1.11
C GLU A 135 22.43 -4.74 0.68
N LEU A 136 22.37 -3.64 1.44
CA LEU A 136 21.65 -2.42 1.04
C LEU A 136 22.67 -1.34 0.64
N ARG A 137 22.63 -0.93 -0.65
CA ARG A 137 23.42 0.14 -1.23
C ARG A 137 22.55 1.38 -1.44
N ASP A 138 22.67 2.31 -0.53
CA ASP A 138 22.03 3.62 -0.64
C ASP A 138 22.83 4.60 -1.50
N ARG A 139 22.25 5.77 -1.84
CA ARG A 139 22.84 6.80 -2.70
C ARG A 139 23.34 6.24 -4.03
N CYS A 140 22.67 5.22 -4.54
CA CYS A 140 22.99 4.56 -5.78
C CYS A 140 21.73 4.44 -6.65
N ARG A 141 21.75 5.05 -7.82
CA ARG A 141 20.61 5.04 -8.77
C ARG A 141 20.85 3.98 -9.83
N VAL A 142 19.88 3.09 -10.04
CA VAL A 142 19.85 2.23 -11.23
C VAL A 142 19.55 3.10 -12.45
N THR A 143 20.41 3.04 -13.45
CA THR A 143 20.31 3.79 -14.70
C THR A 143 19.81 2.92 -15.85
N ALA A 144 20.03 1.59 -15.80
CA ALA A 144 19.50 0.64 -16.76
C ALA A 144 19.45 -0.77 -16.15
N ILE A 145 18.53 -1.60 -16.62
CA ILE A 145 18.58 -3.05 -16.51
C ILE A 145 19.29 -3.55 -17.76
N GLU A 146 20.24 -4.47 -17.60
CA GLU A 146 21.07 -4.96 -18.71
C GLU A 146 20.54 -6.31 -19.22
N ALA A 147 20.53 -6.46 -20.54
CA ALA A 147 20.09 -7.69 -21.19
C ALA A 147 21.29 -8.61 -21.52
N ALA A 148 21.10 -9.90 -21.36
CA ALA A 148 21.97 -10.93 -21.92
C ALA A 148 21.71 -11.11 -23.44
N SER A 149 22.58 -11.86 -24.12
CA SER A 149 22.46 -12.09 -25.56
C SER A 149 21.18 -12.85 -25.97
N ASP A 150 20.58 -13.61 -25.06
CA ASP A 150 19.31 -14.32 -25.24
C ASP A 150 18.08 -13.44 -24.89
N GLY A 151 18.31 -12.17 -24.51
CA GLY A 151 17.28 -11.23 -24.13
C GLY A 151 16.75 -11.40 -22.69
N SER A 152 17.30 -12.30 -21.89
CA SER A 152 17.05 -12.38 -20.45
C SER A 152 17.75 -11.24 -19.72
N VAL A 153 17.46 -11.04 -18.43
CA VAL A 153 18.17 -10.09 -17.58
C VAL A 153 19.59 -10.60 -17.31
N ALA A 154 20.60 -9.72 -17.42
CA ALA A 154 21.99 -9.98 -17.04
C ALA A 154 22.40 -9.25 -15.75
N GLY A 155 21.67 -8.23 -15.34
CA GLY A 155 21.98 -7.42 -14.18
C GLY A 155 21.50 -5.98 -14.32
N VAL A 156 22.14 -5.06 -13.62
CA VAL A 156 21.82 -3.63 -13.68
C VAL A 156 23.07 -2.78 -13.81
N ARG A 157 22.93 -1.64 -14.48
CA ARG A 157 23.89 -0.55 -14.42
C ARG A 157 23.38 0.49 -13.43
N CYS A 158 24.26 0.93 -12.55
CA CYS A 158 23.92 1.94 -11.55
C CYS A 158 25.03 2.96 -11.40
N GLU A 159 24.68 4.11 -10.84
CA GLU A 159 25.57 5.23 -10.61
C GLU A 159 25.40 5.75 -9.17
N THR A 160 26.53 5.94 -8.49
CA THR A 160 26.53 6.55 -7.16
C THR A 160 26.29 8.06 -7.25
N ASN A 161 25.93 8.69 -6.14
CA ASN A 161 25.74 10.14 -6.05
C ASN A 161 27.03 10.96 -6.32
N VAL A 162 28.20 10.32 -6.34
CA VAL A 162 29.48 10.93 -6.71
C VAL A 162 29.90 10.64 -8.16
N GLY A 163 28.99 10.10 -8.98
CA GLY A 163 29.20 9.86 -10.41
C GLY A 163 29.98 8.59 -10.76
N THR A 164 30.17 7.67 -9.79
CA THR A 164 30.82 6.38 -10.09
C THR A 164 29.81 5.42 -10.69
N ALA A 165 29.99 5.09 -11.98
CA ALA A 165 29.19 4.07 -12.66
C ALA A 165 29.72 2.66 -12.38
N MET A 166 28.83 1.69 -12.21
CA MET A 166 29.15 0.28 -12.04
C MET A 166 28.05 -0.61 -12.65
N THR A 167 28.46 -1.82 -13.04
CA THR A 167 27.53 -2.86 -13.50
C THR A 167 27.54 -4.01 -12.50
N LEU A 168 26.38 -4.39 -12.03
CA LEU A 168 26.16 -5.54 -11.14
C LEU A 168 25.41 -6.63 -11.91
N GLN A 169 25.95 -7.83 -11.90
CA GLN A 169 25.32 -8.98 -12.54
C GLN A 169 24.28 -9.62 -11.62
N ALA A 170 23.18 -10.09 -12.17
CA ALA A 170 22.14 -10.78 -11.45
C ALA A 170 21.43 -11.82 -12.33
N ASP A 171 20.93 -12.90 -11.69
CA ASP A 171 20.05 -13.89 -12.32
C ASP A 171 18.57 -13.48 -12.22
N LEU A 172 18.24 -12.59 -11.25
CA LEU A 172 16.93 -12.05 -11.04
C LEU A 172 17.03 -10.57 -10.63
N VAL A 173 16.24 -9.71 -11.28
CA VAL A 173 16.06 -8.31 -10.93
C VAL A 173 14.60 -8.08 -10.56
N ILE A 174 14.37 -7.51 -9.38
CA ILE A 174 13.05 -7.08 -8.92
C ILE A 174 12.95 -5.56 -9.07
N ASP A 175 12.04 -5.07 -9.91
CA ASP A 175 11.70 -3.65 -9.96
C ASP A 175 10.64 -3.32 -8.92
N ALA A 176 11.08 -2.76 -7.79
CA ALA A 176 10.26 -2.19 -6.72
C ALA A 176 10.46 -0.66 -6.60
N SER A 177 10.80 -0.02 -7.71
CA SER A 177 11.16 1.41 -7.78
C SER A 177 9.99 2.38 -7.60
N GLY A 178 8.77 1.86 -7.46
CA GLY A 178 7.55 2.63 -7.26
C GLY A 178 7.17 3.45 -8.50
N ARG A 179 7.48 4.75 -8.51
CA ARG A 179 7.19 5.63 -9.66
C ARG A 179 8.27 5.58 -10.75
N GLY A 180 9.34 4.83 -10.53
CA GLY A 180 10.37 4.62 -11.54
C GLY A 180 9.87 3.75 -12.70
N THR A 181 10.64 3.73 -13.77
CA THR A 181 10.29 2.99 -15.00
C THR A 181 11.38 2.05 -15.51
N PRO A 182 12.34 1.56 -14.68
CA PRO A 182 13.46 0.80 -15.20
C PRO A 182 13.03 -0.48 -15.94
N ALA A 183 11.96 -1.15 -15.49
CA ALA A 183 11.42 -2.30 -16.20
C ALA A 183 10.79 -1.93 -17.55
N LEU A 184 10.06 -0.80 -17.64
CA LEU A 184 9.49 -0.31 -18.90
C LEU A 184 10.60 0.09 -19.87
N ASP A 185 11.63 0.78 -19.39
CA ASP A 185 12.78 1.18 -20.19
C ASP A 185 13.53 -0.04 -20.74
N PHE A 186 13.67 -1.10 -19.92
CA PHE A 186 14.24 -2.38 -20.35
C PHE A 186 13.40 -3.06 -21.46
N LEU A 187 12.08 -3.17 -21.28
CA LEU A 187 11.19 -3.74 -22.29
C LEU A 187 11.31 -2.96 -23.61
N LYS A 188 11.34 -1.63 -23.55
CA LYS A 188 11.51 -0.78 -24.74
C LYS A 188 12.86 -1.00 -25.39
N ALA A 189 13.95 -1.02 -24.62
CA ALA A 189 15.31 -1.20 -25.12
C ALA A 189 15.54 -2.57 -25.78
N THR A 190 14.81 -3.60 -25.33
CA THR A 190 14.86 -4.97 -25.86
C THR A 190 13.81 -5.24 -26.96
N GLY A 191 13.06 -4.21 -27.39
CA GLY A 191 12.02 -4.33 -28.43
C GLY A 191 10.80 -5.12 -28.01
N ARG A 192 10.56 -5.31 -26.71
CA ARG A 192 9.41 -6.02 -26.19
C ARG A 192 8.18 -5.12 -26.05
N PRO A 193 6.96 -5.68 -26.13
CA PRO A 193 5.75 -4.91 -25.89
C PRO A 193 5.70 -4.35 -24.48
N GLN A 194 5.14 -3.14 -24.35
CA GLN A 194 4.85 -2.53 -23.05
C GLN A 194 3.55 -3.12 -22.49
N PRO A 195 3.41 -3.25 -21.14
CA PRO A 195 2.15 -3.67 -20.55
C PRO A 195 1.04 -2.65 -20.83
N GLU A 196 -0.15 -3.14 -21.13
CA GLU A 196 -1.35 -2.32 -21.15
C GLU A 196 -1.51 -1.62 -19.79
N GLN A 197 -2.16 -0.45 -19.78
CA GLN A 197 -2.36 0.33 -18.58
C GLN A 197 -3.83 0.68 -18.39
N THR A 198 -4.31 0.52 -17.15
CA THR A 198 -5.60 1.06 -16.71
C THR A 198 -5.32 2.18 -15.71
N SER A 199 -5.94 3.35 -15.90
CA SER A 199 -5.82 4.47 -14.97
C SER A 199 -7.17 5.00 -14.51
N ILE A 200 -7.21 5.50 -13.27
CA ILE A 200 -8.36 6.19 -12.67
C ILE A 200 -7.86 7.53 -12.13
N GLY A 201 -8.22 8.61 -12.82
CA GLY A 201 -7.81 9.97 -12.44
C GLY A 201 -8.70 10.53 -11.34
N VAL A 202 -8.14 10.73 -10.16
CA VAL A 202 -8.86 11.13 -8.94
C VAL A 202 -8.47 12.51 -8.42
N ASP A 203 -7.36 13.08 -8.88
CA ASP A 203 -6.84 14.41 -8.53
C ASP A 203 -6.99 14.75 -7.04
N ILE A 204 -6.43 13.93 -6.17
CA ILE A 204 -6.53 14.11 -4.72
C ILE A 204 -5.40 15.00 -4.23
N ASN A 205 -5.75 16.00 -3.42
CA ASN A 205 -4.81 16.80 -2.65
C ASN A 205 -4.91 16.47 -1.16
N TYR A 206 -3.76 16.35 -0.52
CA TYR A 206 -3.60 16.09 0.90
C TYR A 206 -3.01 17.28 1.61
N ALA A 207 -3.52 17.57 2.81
CA ALA A 207 -2.90 18.43 3.80
C ALA A 207 -2.80 17.65 5.11
N THR A 208 -1.61 17.60 5.72
CA THR A 208 -1.36 16.82 6.92
C THR A 208 -0.45 17.58 7.87
N THR A 209 -0.75 17.49 9.17
CA THR A 209 0.16 17.92 10.23
C THR A 209 0.02 17.01 11.44
N THR A 210 0.90 17.18 12.43
CA THR A 210 0.90 16.42 13.66
C THR A 210 0.55 17.29 14.86
N PHE A 211 -0.12 16.69 15.84
CA PHE A 211 -0.51 17.32 17.11
C PHE A 211 -0.05 16.46 18.28
N ALA A 212 0.25 17.11 19.41
CA ALA A 212 0.39 16.41 20.68
C ALA A 212 -0.98 15.84 21.08
N VAL A 213 -1.00 14.61 21.62
CA VAL A 213 -2.24 14.00 22.11
C VAL A 213 -2.68 14.74 23.37
N PRO A 214 -3.88 15.37 23.40
CA PRO A 214 -4.39 15.99 24.60
C PRO A 214 -4.78 14.95 25.66
N ASN A 215 -4.69 15.30 26.94
CA ASN A 215 -5.20 14.48 28.03
C ASN A 215 -6.72 14.26 27.88
N GLY A 216 -7.20 13.10 28.31
CA GLY A 216 -8.61 12.74 28.34
C GLY A 216 -8.85 11.34 27.80
N GLU A 217 -9.89 10.70 28.32
CA GLU A 217 -10.35 9.39 27.87
C GLU A 217 -11.17 9.53 26.59
N ARG A 218 -11.03 8.56 25.68
CA ARG A 218 -11.78 8.44 24.43
C ARG A 218 -12.09 6.97 24.18
N ASP A 219 -13.23 6.71 23.58
CA ASP A 219 -13.66 5.37 23.18
C ASP A 219 -13.08 4.95 21.81
N TRP A 220 -12.21 5.78 21.24
CA TRP A 220 -11.52 5.56 19.95
C TRP A 220 -10.04 5.97 20.03
N LYS A 221 -9.23 5.39 19.15
CA LYS A 221 -7.83 5.77 18.92
C LYS A 221 -7.63 6.39 17.55
N LEU A 222 -8.40 5.95 16.55
CA LEU A 222 -8.35 6.41 15.17
C LEU A 222 -9.74 6.88 14.75
N VAL A 223 -9.82 7.99 14.01
CA VAL A 223 -11.08 8.52 13.46
C VAL A 223 -10.96 8.63 11.95
N ILE A 224 -11.97 8.17 11.24
CA ILE A 224 -12.14 8.34 9.80
C ILE A 224 -13.49 9.01 9.58
N THR A 225 -13.49 10.23 9.02
CA THR A 225 -14.70 10.93 8.61
C THR A 225 -14.81 10.89 7.10
N VAL A 226 -15.82 10.17 6.61
CA VAL A 226 -16.09 10.00 5.17
C VAL A 226 -17.10 11.05 4.71
N PRO A 227 -16.87 11.71 3.55
CA PRO A 227 -17.78 12.72 3.04
C PRO A 227 -19.08 12.14 2.50
N GLU A 228 -20.11 12.98 2.41
CA GLU A 228 -21.31 12.74 1.59
C GLU A 228 -20.95 13.05 0.14
N MET A 229 -20.72 12.00 -0.64
CA MET A 229 -20.39 12.12 -2.07
C MET A 229 -21.67 12.13 -2.91
N PRO A 230 -21.80 12.94 -3.97
CA PRO A 230 -20.75 13.80 -4.56
C PRO A 230 -20.71 15.24 -3.98
N GLU A 231 -21.57 15.61 -3.02
CA GLU A 231 -21.73 16.97 -2.48
C GLU A 231 -20.44 17.50 -1.84
N SER A 232 -19.68 16.60 -1.23
CA SER A 232 -18.36 16.88 -0.66
C SER A 232 -17.40 15.73 -0.97
N THR A 233 -16.13 16.07 -1.18
CA THR A 233 -15.05 15.08 -1.33
C THR A 233 -14.07 15.08 -0.15
N ARG A 234 -14.36 15.89 0.88
CA ARG A 234 -13.45 16.13 2.01
C ARG A 234 -13.48 14.98 3.00
N THR A 235 -12.42 14.19 3.02
CA THR A 235 -12.20 13.11 3.97
C THR A 235 -11.25 13.57 5.06
N GLY A 236 -11.54 13.20 6.32
CA GLY A 236 -10.69 13.46 7.47
C GLY A 236 -10.14 12.17 8.07
N TYR A 237 -8.86 12.19 8.44
CA TYR A 237 -8.22 11.13 9.22
C TYR A 237 -7.52 11.72 10.43
N LEU A 238 -7.70 11.09 11.59
CA LEU A 238 -6.89 11.29 12.77
C LEU A 238 -6.35 9.94 13.19
N MET A 239 -5.03 9.77 13.17
CA MET A 239 -4.34 8.52 13.44
C MET A 239 -3.28 8.70 14.52
N PRO A 240 -3.22 7.83 15.54
CA PRO A 240 -2.11 7.85 16.48
C PRO A 240 -0.82 7.39 15.76
N ILE A 241 0.28 8.01 16.12
CA ILE A 241 1.62 7.60 15.71
C ILE A 241 2.54 7.55 16.95
N GLU A 242 3.72 6.99 16.80
CA GLU A 242 4.72 6.90 17.86
C GLU A 242 5.00 8.26 18.54
N GLY A 243 5.35 8.24 19.82
CA GLY A 243 5.72 9.42 20.63
C GLY A 243 4.52 10.27 21.06
N ASP A 244 3.40 9.64 21.37
CA ASP A 244 2.17 10.30 21.83
C ASP A 244 1.72 11.46 20.94
N ARG A 245 1.71 11.20 19.63
CA ARG A 245 1.33 12.17 18.61
C ARG A 245 0.14 11.68 17.81
N TRP A 246 -0.66 12.62 17.37
CA TRP A 246 -1.67 12.39 16.33
C TRP A 246 -1.21 12.96 15.00
N MET A 247 -1.33 12.19 13.95
CA MET A 247 -1.24 12.65 12.58
C MET A 247 -2.66 12.90 12.05
N VAL A 248 -2.93 14.14 11.62
CA VAL A 248 -4.25 14.56 11.11
C VAL A 248 -4.12 14.93 9.67
N LEU A 249 -4.94 14.31 8.83
CA LEU A 249 -4.99 14.51 7.39
C LEU A 249 -6.37 14.99 6.98
N ILE A 250 -6.39 15.95 6.06
CA ILE A 250 -7.53 16.26 5.19
C ILE A 250 -7.15 15.89 3.76
N SER A 251 -8.03 15.21 3.07
CA SER A 251 -7.93 15.01 1.62
C SER A 251 -9.17 15.51 0.92
N GLU A 252 -8.98 16.10 -0.26
CA GLU A 252 -10.04 16.58 -1.13
C GLU A 252 -9.71 16.22 -2.58
N ARG A 253 -10.77 16.01 -3.40
CA ARG A 253 -10.62 15.67 -4.82
C ARG A 253 -10.96 16.86 -5.69
N HIS A 254 -10.26 17.01 -6.82
CA HIS A 254 -10.53 18.00 -7.86
C HIS A 254 -10.63 19.45 -7.34
N VAL A 255 -9.82 19.77 -6.34
CA VAL A 255 -9.68 21.12 -5.77
C VAL A 255 -8.21 21.54 -5.81
N GLU A 256 -7.96 22.86 -5.78
CA GLU A 256 -6.61 23.38 -5.64
C GLU A 256 -5.98 22.96 -4.31
N PRO A 257 -4.66 22.76 -4.27
CA PRO A 257 -3.96 22.43 -3.04
C PRO A 257 -4.22 23.48 -1.94
N SER A 258 -4.58 23.02 -0.74
CA SER A 258 -4.85 23.90 0.40
C SER A 258 -3.65 24.78 0.77
N SER A 259 -3.93 25.88 1.46
CA SER A 259 -2.90 26.75 2.06
C SER A 259 -2.01 25.93 3.05
N PRO A 260 -0.72 26.28 3.19
CA PRO A 260 0.14 25.72 4.22
C PRO A 260 -0.08 26.33 5.61
N ASP A 261 -1.07 27.22 5.78
CA ASP A 261 -1.34 27.88 7.04
C ASP A 261 -2.17 27.01 7.98
N LEU A 262 -1.82 27.00 9.26
CA LEU A 262 -2.51 26.20 10.28
C LEU A 262 -3.97 26.63 10.48
N LYS A 263 -4.28 27.94 10.38
CA LYS A 263 -5.64 28.45 10.53
C LYS A 263 -6.53 27.92 9.41
N ASP A 264 -6.04 27.99 8.17
CA ASP A 264 -6.76 27.47 7.01
C ASP A 264 -6.96 25.96 7.11
N PHE A 265 -5.93 25.24 7.59
CA PHE A 265 -6.05 23.80 7.87
C PHE A 265 -7.14 23.50 8.90
N LEU A 266 -7.17 24.20 10.04
CA LEU A 266 -8.21 24.03 11.06
C LEU A 266 -9.61 24.39 10.54
N ASP A 267 -9.73 25.38 9.65
CA ASP A 267 -10.99 25.73 8.99
C ASP A 267 -11.46 24.61 8.04
N LEU A 268 -10.55 23.93 7.35
CA LEU A 268 -10.88 22.74 6.56
C LEU A 268 -11.34 21.58 7.46
N VAL A 269 -10.66 21.34 8.59
CA VAL A 269 -11.06 20.30 9.56
C VAL A 269 -12.44 20.59 10.14
N ARG A 270 -12.75 21.87 10.45
CA ARG A 270 -14.07 22.30 10.95
C ARG A 270 -15.21 22.02 9.97
N ARG A 271 -14.92 21.98 8.66
CA ARG A 271 -15.89 21.72 7.59
C ARG A 271 -16.02 20.25 7.24
N LEU A 272 -15.42 19.33 8.01
CA LEU A 272 -15.71 17.89 7.88
C LEU A 272 -17.18 17.64 8.20
N ARG A 273 -17.72 16.53 7.69
CA ARG A 273 -19.11 16.11 7.92
C ARG A 273 -19.46 16.00 9.41
N THR A 274 -18.50 15.62 10.23
CA THR A 274 -18.64 15.44 11.68
C THR A 274 -17.60 16.28 12.42
N PRO A 275 -17.90 16.78 13.63
CA PRO A 275 -16.99 17.63 14.39
C PRO A 275 -15.87 16.87 15.14
N THR A 276 -15.90 15.54 15.20
CA THR A 276 -15.05 14.72 16.08
C THR A 276 -13.58 15.04 15.98
N ILE A 277 -13.02 15.10 14.75
CA ILE A 277 -11.60 15.43 14.54
C ILE A 277 -11.31 16.86 14.97
N PHE A 278 -12.17 17.81 14.58
CA PHE A 278 -12.00 19.23 14.98
C PHE A 278 -12.02 19.41 16.49
N ASP A 279 -12.99 18.80 17.17
CA ASP A 279 -13.12 18.88 18.64
C ASP A 279 -11.92 18.26 19.35
N ALA A 280 -11.33 17.21 18.78
CA ALA A 280 -10.13 16.56 19.32
C ALA A 280 -8.89 17.46 19.23
N ILE A 281 -8.74 18.28 18.18
CA ILE A 281 -7.49 19.01 17.91
C ILE A 281 -7.58 20.53 18.12
N LYS A 282 -8.77 21.13 18.22
CA LYS A 282 -8.95 22.60 18.29
C LYS A 282 -8.10 23.31 19.35
N ASN A 283 -7.75 22.60 20.44
CA ASN A 283 -6.91 23.10 21.54
C ASN A 283 -5.59 22.30 21.65
N ALA A 284 -5.32 21.35 20.72
CA ALA A 284 -4.11 20.56 20.75
C ALA A 284 -2.92 21.38 20.22
N LYS A 285 -1.73 21.12 20.80
CA LYS A 285 -0.50 21.79 20.37
C LYS A 285 -0.05 21.21 19.02
N PRO A 286 0.06 22.02 17.94
CA PRO A 286 0.65 21.58 16.69
C PRO A 286 2.16 21.32 16.91
N LEU A 287 2.66 20.27 16.29
CA LEU A 287 4.07 19.83 16.42
C LEU A 287 4.86 19.96 15.13
N ASP A 288 4.19 20.14 14.00
CA ASP A 288 4.84 20.20 12.69
C ASP A 288 4.09 21.20 11.78
N ARG A 289 4.73 21.58 10.69
CA ARG A 289 4.11 22.37 9.60
C ARG A 289 3.07 21.55 8.86
N ILE A 290 2.27 22.20 8.00
CA ILE A 290 1.38 21.53 7.07
C ILE A 290 2.19 20.94 5.91
N HIS A 291 2.17 19.61 5.77
CA HIS A 291 2.69 18.90 4.60
C HIS A 291 1.60 18.74 3.57
N ARG A 292 1.95 18.95 2.29
CA ARG A 292 1.03 18.81 1.16
C ARG A 292 1.53 17.76 0.19
N PHE A 293 0.59 17.02 -0.40
CA PHE A 293 0.91 15.99 -1.40
C PHE A 293 -0.25 15.87 -2.39
N GLY A 294 0.09 15.77 -3.67
CA GLY A 294 -0.87 15.55 -4.75
C GLY A 294 -0.79 14.10 -5.28
N PHE A 295 -1.95 13.48 -5.48
CA PHE A 295 -2.07 12.18 -6.11
C PHE A 295 -3.06 12.28 -7.28
N PRO A 296 -2.56 12.29 -8.53
CA PRO A 296 -3.40 12.54 -9.69
C PRO A 296 -4.24 11.32 -10.09
N GLU A 297 -3.65 10.10 -10.01
CA GLU A 297 -4.28 8.90 -10.56
C GLU A 297 -3.76 7.61 -9.94
N SER A 298 -4.65 6.62 -9.85
CA SER A 298 -4.31 5.20 -9.70
C SER A 298 -3.87 4.66 -11.07
N LEU A 299 -2.92 3.72 -11.07
CA LEU A 299 -2.36 3.16 -12.30
C LEU A 299 -2.05 1.68 -12.13
N TRP A 300 -2.59 0.83 -13.00
CA TRP A 300 -2.30 -0.59 -13.07
C TRP A 300 -1.67 -0.92 -14.41
N ARG A 301 -0.47 -1.50 -14.40
CA ARG A 301 0.26 -2.03 -15.55
C ARG A 301 0.05 -3.53 -15.59
N HIS A 302 -0.58 -4.01 -16.64
CA HIS A 302 -1.03 -5.39 -16.82
C HIS A 302 0.10 -6.30 -17.30
N TYR A 303 1.11 -6.55 -16.44
CA TYR A 303 2.21 -7.48 -16.74
C TYR A 303 1.70 -8.92 -16.94
N GLU A 304 0.59 -9.29 -16.30
CA GLU A 304 -0.06 -10.60 -16.45
C GLU A 304 -0.56 -10.87 -17.88
N ARG A 305 -0.75 -9.83 -18.68
CA ARG A 305 -1.20 -9.92 -20.09
C ARG A 305 -0.05 -10.00 -21.10
N LEU A 306 1.17 -9.71 -20.68
CA LEU A 306 2.32 -9.77 -21.58
C LEU A 306 2.58 -11.23 -21.98
N VAL A 307 2.68 -11.46 -23.31
CA VAL A 307 3.02 -12.78 -23.85
C VAL A 307 4.51 -13.07 -23.68
N ASP A 308 5.36 -12.07 -23.99
CA ASP A 308 6.82 -12.16 -23.93
C ASP A 308 7.34 -11.46 -22.68
N LEU A 309 7.37 -12.21 -21.57
CA LEU A 309 7.97 -11.76 -20.30
C LEU A 309 9.48 -12.04 -20.33
N PRO A 310 10.35 -11.04 -20.08
CA PRO A 310 11.77 -11.27 -20.03
C PRO A 310 12.14 -12.13 -18.80
N ARG A 311 12.89 -13.20 -19.03
CA ARG A 311 13.39 -14.06 -17.96
C ARG A 311 14.30 -13.27 -17.03
N GLY A 312 14.12 -13.42 -15.73
CA GLY A 312 14.91 -12.73 -14.70
C GLY A 312 14.44 -11.32 -14.36
N LEU A 313 13.23 -10.87 -14.81
CA LEU A 313 12.65 -9.60 -14.43
C LEU A 313 11.28 -9.77 -13.78
N LEU A 314 11.14 -9.32 -12.55
CA LEU A 314 9.84 -9.16 -11.88
C LEU A 314 9.61 -7.70 -11.49
N VAL A 315 8.35 -7.30 -11.53
CA VAL A 315 7.89 -5.96 -11.10
C VAL A 315 6.85 -6.14 -10.02
N LEU A 316 6.95 -5.37 -8.92
CA LEU A 316 6.00 -5.43 -7.82
C LEU A 316 5.73 -4.06 -7.18
N GLY A 317 4.70 -4.00 -6.35
CA GLY A 317 4.28 -2.79 -5.64
C GLY A 317 3.80 -1.70 -6.59
N ASP A 318 4.07 -0.43 -6.25
CA ASP A 318 3.62 0.73 -7.04
C ASP A 318 4.21 0.76 -8.46
N ALA A 319 5.29 0.01 -8.73
CA ALA A 319 5.83 -0.14 -10.08
C ALA A 319 4.93 -1.00 -10.98
N MET A 320 4.17 -1.94 -10.41
CA MET A 320 3.16 -2.73 -11.09
C MET A 320 1.76 -2.11 -10.95
N CYS A 321 1.31 -1.86 -9.72
CA CYS A 321 -0.02 -1.32 -9.47
C CYS A 321 0.01 -0.27 -8.36
N ARG A 322 -0.24 0.99 -8.71
CA ARG A 322 -0.31 2.12 -7.80
C ARG A 322 -1.75 2.45 -7.49
N PHE A 323 -2.17 2.18 -6.26
CA PHE A 323 -3.53 2.40 -5.79
C PHE A 323 -3.74 3.82 -5.27
N ASN A 324 -5.01 4.24 -5.21
CA ASN A 324 -5.41 5.44 -4.49
C ASN A 324 -5.06 5.28 -2.99
N PRO A 325 -4.17 6.15 -2.46
CA PRO A 325 -3.65 5.99 -1.09
C PRO A 325 -4.68 6.15 0.02
N VAL A 326 -5.86 6.75 -0.27
CA VAL A 326 -6.98 6.88 0.69
C VAL A 326 -7.43 5.53 1.25
N TYR A 327 -7.28 4.44 0.47
CA TYR A 327 -7.71 3.10 0.89
C TYR A 327 -6.63 2.30 1.63
N GLY A 328 -5.38 2.78 1.71
CA GLY A 328 -4.30 2.15 2.47
C GLY A 328 -3.78 0.83 1.92
N GLN A 329 -4.04 0.49 0.65
CA GLN A 329 -3.80 -0.83 0.07
C GLN A 329 -2.36 -1.08 -0.41
N GLY A 330 -1.63 -0.03 -0.83
CA GLY A 330 -0.36 -0.17 -1.56
C GLY A 330 0.71 -0.97 -0.80
N MET A 331 0.98 -0.64 0.47
CA MET A 331 1.97 -1.39 1.27
C MET A 331 1.54 -2.83 1.53
N THR A 332 0.23 -3.04 1.69
CA THR A 332 -0.34 -4.37 1.94
C THR A 332 -0.16 -5.28 0.74
N ILE A 333 -0.52 -4.80 -0.46
CA ILE A 333 -0.34 -5.57 -1.69
C ILE A 333 1.14 -5.85 -1.95
N ALA A 334 2.01 -4.87 -1.80
CA ALA A 334 3.46 -5.08 -1.98
C ALA A 334 4.04 -6.13 -1.00
N ALA A 335 3.56 -6.17 0.25
CA ALA A 335 3.96 -7.19 1.21
C ALA A 335 3.40 -8.59 0.84
N GLN A 336 2.14 -8.67 0.39
CA GLN A 336 1.53 -9.92 -0.08
C GLN A 336 2.20 -10.45 -1.34
N GLU A 337 2.58 -9.57 -2.29
CA GLU A 337 3.36 -9.93 -3.48
C GLU A 337 4.73 -10.50 -3.11
N ALA A 338 5.40 -9.92 -2.12
CA ALA A 338 6.68 -10.44 -1.63
C ALA A 338 6.53 -11.79 -0.90
N SER A 339 5.46 -11.97 -0.10
CA SER A 339 5.16 -13.28 0.52
C SER A 339 4.86 -14.34 -0.54
N LEU A 340 4.06 -14.01 -1.55
CA LEU A 340 3.81 -14.88 -2.70
C LEU A 340 5.10 -15.24 -3.45
N LEU A 341 6.02 -14.29 -3.65
CA LEU A 341 7.32 -14.58 -4.28
C LEU A 341 8.12 -15.59 -3.46
N LYS A 342 8.14 -15.46 -2.13
CA LYS A 342 8.78 -16.42 -1.23
C LYS A 342 8.20 -17.83 -1.42
N ASP A 343 6.86 -17.96 -1.43
CA ASP A 343 6.19 -19.26 -1.60
C ASP A 343 6.53 -19.89 -2.95
N LEU A 344 6.50 -19.13 -4.04
CA LEU A 344 6.87 -19.57 -5.37
C LEU A 344 8.31 -20.07 -5.43
N LEU A 345 9.24 -19.37 -4.79
CA LEU A 345 10.64 -19.79 -4.73
C LEU A 345 10.83 -21.05 -3.87
N GLN A 346 10.09 -21.19 -2.78
CA GLN A 346 10.09 -22.39 -1.94
C GLN A 346 9.58 -23.63 -2.72
N GLU A 347 8.45 -23.48 -3.43
CA GLU A 347 7.88 -24.54 -4.28
C GLU A 347 8.89 -25.02 -5.34
N ARG A 348 9.57 -24.07 -6.02
CA ARG A 348 10.57 -24.38 -7.04
C ARG A 348 11.82 -25.05 -6.48
N ASN A 349 12.33 -24.60 -5.35
CA ASN A 349 13.46 -25.23 -4.69
C ASN A 349 13.14 -26.68 -4.26
N ALA A 350 11.94 -26.91 -3.73
CA ALA A 350 11.48 -28.26 -3.38
C ALA A 350 11.37 -29.18 -4.60
N ALA A 351 10.94 -28.65 -5.75
CA ALA A 351 10.87 -29.36 -7.01
C ALA A 351 12.22 -29.47 -7.74
N LYS A 352 13.31 -28.84 -7.23
CA LYS A 352 14.60 -28.66 -7.92
C LYS A 352 14.46 -28.01 -9.29
N ASP A 353 13.48 -27.14 -9.41
CA ASP A 353 13.15 -26.44 -10.65
C ASP A 353 14.02 -25.20 -10.85
N SER A 354 14.14 -24.76 -12.10
CA SER A 354 14.84 -23.52 -12.44
C SER A 354 13.99 -22.29 -12.16
N LEU A 355 14.54 -21.10 -12.38
CA LEU A 355 13.77 -19.84 -12.35
C LEU A 355 12.91 -19.64 -13.62
N ASP A 356 12.94 -20.57 -14.59
CA ASP A 356 12.20 -20.45 -15.84
C ASP A 356 10.69 -20.40 -15.58
N GLY A 357 10.02 -19.38 -16.15
CA GLY A 357 8.59 -19.17 -15.98
C GLY A 357 8.17 -18.66 -14.58
N LEU A 358 9.12 -18.26 -13.74
CA LEU A 358 8.82 -17.63 -12.44
C LEU A 358 7.95 -16.37 -12.64
N GLU A 359 8.28 -15.55 -13.62
CA GLU A 359 7.60 -14.29 -13.94
C GLU A 359 6.13 -14.54 -14.26
N ARG A 360 5.84 -15.51 -15.12
CA ARG A 360 4.47 -15.87 -15.48
C ARG A 360 3.69 -16.40 -14.28
N ALA A 361 4.30 -17.29 -13.49
CA ALA A 361 3.68 -17.85 -12.30
C ALA A 361 3.37 -16.77 -11.27
N PHE A 362 4.31 -15.81 -11.08
CA PHE A 362 4.13 -14.69 -10.15
C PHE A 362 2.94 -13.82 -10.54
N TYR A 363 2.89 -13.32 -11.79
CA TYR A 363 1.82 -12.42 -12.20
C TYR A 363 0.44 -13.08 -12.20
N ILE A 364 0.34 -14.36 -12.60
CA ILE A 364 -0.92 -15.11 -12.56
C ILE A 364 -1.41 -15.27 -11.10
N ARG A 365 -0.51 -15.59 -10.17
CA ARG A 365 -0.88 -15.81 -8.76
C ARG A 365 -1.09 -14.49 -7.99
N ALA A 366 -0.44 -13.39 -8.37
CA ALA A 366 -0.65 -12.07 -7.78
C ALA A 366 -1.96 -11.42 -8.25
N LEU A 367 -2.42 -11.74 -9.46
CA LEU A 367 -3.59 -11.12 -10.10
C LEU A 367 -4.84 -11.07 -9.20
N PRO A 368 -5.27 -12.13 -8.49
CA PRO A 368 -6.47 -12.07 -7.65
C PRO A 368 -6.39 -11.02 -6.55
N SER A 369 -5.25 -10.88 -5.87
CA SER A 369 -5.05 -9.90 -4.78
C SER A 369 -5.02 -8.47 -5.33
N VAL A 370 -4.29 -8.24 -6.41
CA VAL A 370 -4.21 -6.93 -7.07
C VAL A 370 -5.57 -6.50 -7.61
N ALA A 371 -6.29 -7.39 -8.31
CA ALA A 371 -7.62 -7.12 -8.85
C ALA A 371 -8.65 -6.86 -7.74
N ALA A 372 -8.58 -7.58 -6.62
CA ALA A 372 -9.44 -7.35 -5.46
C ALA A 372 -9.20 -5.94 -4.88
N ALA A 373 -7.96 -5.55 -4.63
CA ALA A 373 -7.61 -4.22 -4.14
C ALA A 373 -8.04 -3.12 -5.12
N TRP A 374 -7.82 -3.32 -6.42
CA TRP A 374 -8.25 -2.39 -7.46
C TRP A 374 -9.77 -2.20 -7.46
N SER A 375 -10.56 -3.27 -7.45
CA SER A 375 -12.03 -3.19 -7.47
C SER A 375 -12.60 -2.56 -6.20
N LEU A 376 -11.99 -2.78 -5.03
CA LEU A 376 -12.40 -2.17 -3.76
C LEU A 376 -12.23 -0.64 -3.75
N SER A 377 -11.30 -0.10 -4.54
CA SER A 377 -11.06 1.34 -4.65
C SER A 377 -11.76 1.97 -5.87
N ALA A 378 -11.86 1.26 -7.00
CA ALA A 378 -12.38 1.79 -8.25
C ALA A 378 -13.84 2.26 -8.14
N ALA A 379 -14.75 1.41 -7.63
CA ALA A 379 -16.16 1.78 -7.55
C ALA A 379 -16.40 3.02 -6.67
N PRO A 380 -15.84 3.16 -5.45
CA PRO A 380 -15.96 4.40 -4.67
C PRO A 380 -15.31 5.62 -5.34
N ASP A 381 -14.24 5.44 -6.11
CA ASP A 381 -13.60 6.56 -6.82
C ASP A 381 -14.52 7.15 -7.89
N PHE A 382 -15.30 6.31 -8.58
CA PHE A 382 -16.25 6.75 -9.61
C PHE A 382 -17.57 7.32 -9.09
N ILE A 383 -17.82 7.42 -7.79
CA ILE A 383 -18.94 8.17 -7.24
C ILE A 383 -18.83 9.67 -7.63
N ASP A 384 -17.62 10.22 -7.65
CA ASP A 384 -17.39 11.58 -8.16
C ASP A 384 -17.50 11.58 -9.69
N PRO A 385 -18.41 12.36 -10.29
CA PRO A 385 -18.58 12.41 -11.75
C PRO A 385 -17.35 12.97 -12.47
N ARG A 386 -16.47 13.71 -11.79
CA ARG A 386 -15.22 14.28 -12.35
C ARG A 386 -14.09 13.28 -12.42
N THR A 387 -14.21 12.09 -11.79
CA THR A 387 -13.21 11.02 -11.88
C THR A 387 -13.05 10.58 -13.33
N ARG A 388 -11.81 10.60 -13.81
CA ARG A 388 -11.44 10.20 -15.18
C ARG A 388 -11.12 8.70 -15.24
N GLY A 389 -11.36 8.10 -16.39
CA GLY A 389 -11.11 6.69 -16.68
C GLY A 389 -12.35 5.97 -17.19
N GLU A 390 -12.21 4.71 -17.49
CA GLU A 390 -13.32 3.87 -17.93
C GLU A 390 -14.19 3.47 -16.74
N ARG A 391 -15.45 3.92 -16.76
CA ARG A 391 -16.43 3.58 -15.71
C ARG A 391 -16.85 2.13 -15.88
N PRO A 392 -16.81 1.32 -14.79
CA PRO A 392 -17.36 -0.05 -14.83
C PRO A 392 -18.83 -0.04 -15.29
N ALA A 393 -19.19 -0.95 -16.18
CA ALA A 393 -20.56 -1.04 -16.68
C ALA A 393 -21.58 -1.37 -15.58
N ASP A 394 -21.14 -2.05 -14.52
CA ASP A 394 -21.94 -2.44 -13.35
C ASP A 394 -21.75 -1.48 -12.16
N LEU A 395 -21.25 -0.25 -12.39
CA LEU A 395 -20.93 0.70 -11.30
C LEU A 395 -22.12 0.94 -10.36
N GLU A 396 -23.30 1.23 -10.89
CA GLU A 396 -24.47 1.51 -10.08
C GLU A 396 -24.90 0.30 -9.25
N ASP A 397 -24.86 -0.90 -9.83
CA ASP A 397 -25.16 -2.16 -9.12
C ASP A 397 -24.12 -2.41 -8.02
N SER A 398 -22.85 -2.19 -8.30
CA SER A 398 -21.77 -2.31 -7.32
C SER A 398 -21.93 -1.32 -6.16
N LEU A 399 -22.34 -0.09 -6.43
CA LEU A 399 -22.57 0.91 -5.39
C LEU A 399 -23.83 0.58 -4.55
N ARG A 400 -24.92 0.12 -5.17
CA ARG A 400 -26.11 -0.37 -4.46
C ARG A 400 -25.79 -1.58 -3.59
N PHE A 401 -25.06 -2.56 -4.13
CA PHE A 401 -24.62 -3.73 -3.39
C PHE A 401 -23.77 -3.34 -2.18
N ARG A 402 -22.83 -2.41 -2.34
CA ARG A 402 -22.01 -1.89 -1.24
C ARG A 402 -22.86 -1.21 -0.17
N ALA A 403 -23.86 -0.44 -0.54
CA ALA A 403 -24.76 0.21 0.42
C ALA A 403 -25.57 -0.81 1.22
N GLY A 404 -26.11 -1.85 0.57
CA GLY A 404 -26.82 -2.96 1.24
C GLY A 404 -25.89 -3.77 2.15
N LEU A 405 -24.67 -4.06 1.70
CA LEU A 405 -23.64 -4.73 2.50
C LEU A 405 -23.31 -3.94 3.78
N LEU A 406 -23.16 -2.62 3.70
CA LEU A 406 -22.89 -1.76 4.86
C LEU A 406 -24.05 -1.78 5.86
N ARG A 407 -25.30 -1.70 5.41
CA ARG A 407 -26.48 -1.80 6.30
C ARG A 407 -26.53 -3.16 7.00
N LEU A 408 -26.35 -4.24 6.24
CA LEU A 408 -26.32 -5.58 6.80
C LEU A 408 -25.16 -5.76 7.79
N ALA A 409 -23.97 -5.25 7.47
CA ALA A 409 -22.81 -5.29 8.37
C ALA A 409 -23.03 -4.45 9.64
N ALA A 410 -23.77 -3.36 9.57
CA ALA A 410 -24.15 -2.59 10.76
C ALA A 410 -25.06 -3.38 11.70
N ALA A 411 -25.95 -4.23 11.18
CA ALA A 411 -26.88 -5.06 11.95
C ALA A 411 -26.26 -6.39 12.43
N ASP A 412 -25.39 -7.01 11.61
CA ASP A 412 -24.87 -8.37 11.81
C ASP A 412 -23.35 -8.37 12.04
N SER A 413 -22.89 -8.96 13.16
CA SER A 413 -21.48 -9.00 13.56
C SER A 413 -20.61 -9.85 12.63
N ASP A 414 -21.13 -10.96 12.10
CA ASP A 414 -20.37 -11.86 11.23
C ASP A 414 -20.17 -11.23 9.85
N VAL A 415 -21.21 -10.55 9.35
CA VAL A 415 -21.12 -9.77 8.11
C VAL A 415 -20.20 -8.59 8.28
N HIS A 416 -20.21 -7.91 9.44
CA HIS A 416 -19.27 -6.84 9.76
C HIS A 416 -17.82 -7.35 9.74
N LYS A 417 -17.58 -8.50 10.39
CA LYS A 417 -16.26 -9.14 10.40
C LYS A 417 -15.81 -9.52 8.98
N LEU A 418 -16.68 -10.09 8.18
CA LEU A 418 -16.39 -10.42 6.77
C LEU A 418 -16.09 -9.16 5.94
N TYR A 419 -16.95 -8.13 6.04
CA TYR A 419 -16.76 -6.86 5.33
C TYR A 419 -15.40 -6.24 5.63
N LEU A 420 -15.06 -6.09 6.92
CA LEU A 420 -13.76 -5.56 7.30
C LEU A 420 -12.61 -6.52 6.99
N GLY A 421 -12.83 -7.84 7.02
CA GLY A 421 -11.87 -8.84 6.58
C GLY A 421 -11.49 -8.69 5.11
N VAL A 422 -12.47 -8.48 4.24
CA VAL A 422 -12.25 -8.21 2.80
C VAL A 422 -11.56 -6.85 2.61
N ARG A 423 -12.02 -5.81 3.31
CA ARG A 423 -11.43 -4.46 3.20
C ARG A 423 -10.00 -4.38 3.72
N ASN A 424 -9.63 -5.22 4.70
CA ASN A 424 -8.28 -5.37 5.21
C ASN A 424 -7.42 -6.36 4.41
N LEU A 425 -7.92 -6.87 3.28
CA LEU A 425 -7.23 -7.85 2.41
C LEU A 425 -6.79 -9.12 3.17
N ILE A 426 -7.59 -9.53 4.16
CA ILE A 426 -7.46 -10.78 4.90
C ILE A 426 -8.28 -11.87 4.22
N GLU A 427 -9.48 -11.49 3.77
CA GLU A 427 -10.44 -12.37 3.15
C GLU A 427 -10.60 -12.03 1.67
N PRO A 428 -10.74 -13.04 0.79
CA PRO A 428 -10.94 -12.79 -0.63
C PRO A 428 -12.32 -12.19 -0.91
N THR A 429 -12.41 -11.31 -1.89
CA THR A 429 -13.67 -10.67 -2.32
C THR A 429 -14.73 -11.69 -2.77
N SER A 430 -14.33 -12.90 -3.18
CA SER A 430 -15.24 -14.00 -3.55
C SER A 430 -16.18 -14.40 -2.41
N LYS A 431 -15.79 -14.25 -1.14
CA LYS A 431 -16.68 -14.51 0.01
C LYS A 431 -17.90 -13.58 0.05
N LEU A 432 -17.82 -12.39 -0.53
CA LEU A 432 -18.96 -11.47 -0.67
C LEU A 432 -19.96 -11.93 -1.75
N ARG A 433 -19.61 -12.94 -2.55
CA ARG A 433 -20.47 -13.52 -3.58
C ARG A 433 -21.18 -14.81 -3.13
N ASP A 434 -21.09 -15.14 -1.83
CA ASP A 434 -21.85 -16.25 -1.25
C ASP A 434 -23.34 -16.04 -1.54
N PRO A 435 -24.08 -17.04 -2.09
CA PRO A 435 -25.47 -16.86 -2.51
C PRO A 435 -26.41 -16.46 -1.37
N ASP A 436 -26.18 -16.95 -0.15
CA ASP A 436 -27.02 -16.62 1.01
C ASP A 436 -26.77 -15.18 1.45
N LEU A 437 -25.51 -14.76 1.48
CA LEU A 437 -25.14 -13.37 1.77
C LEU A 437 -25.70 -12.41 0.72
N VAL A 438 -25.57 -12.75 -0.57
CA VAL A 438 -26.10 -11.93 -1.67
C VAL A 438 -27.62 -11.73 -1.53
N ARG A 439 -28.38 -12.80 -1.22
CA ARG A 439 -29.84 -12.68 -0.99
C ARG A 439 -30.18 -11.75 0.19
N ARG A 440 -29.42 -11.86 1.28
CA ARG A 440 -29.59 -10.96 2.45
C ARG A 440 -29.28 -9.52 2.11
N ILE A 441 -28.22 -9.26 1.36
CA ILE A 441 -27.85 -7.91 0.91
C ILE A 441 -28.93 -7.33 -0.01
N GLN A 442 -29.49 -8.15 -0.92
CA GLN A 442 -30.55 -7.73 -1.82
C GLN A 442 -31.85 -7.37 -1.07
N ALA A 443 -32.18 -8.07 0.03
CA ALA A 443 -33.29 -7.69 0.89
C ALA A 443 -33.09 -6.30 1.51
N GLU A 444 -31.91 -6.02 2.06
CA GLU A 444 -31.54 -4.68 2.57
C GLU A 444 -31.60 -3.56 1.51
N MET A 445 -31.38 -3.91 0.24
CA MET A 445 -31.49 -2.96 -0.87
C MET A 445 -32.95 -2.62 -1.21
N ALA A 446 -33.86 -3.60 -1.08
CA ALA A 446 -35.29 -3.42 -1.36
C ALA A 446 -35.99 -2.58 -0.29
N ASP A 447 -35.63 -2.75 0.98
CA ASP A 447 -36.20 -2.00 2.11
C ASP A 447 -35.80 -0.51 2.15
N ALA A 448 -34.85 -0.10 1.29
CA ALA A 448 -34.34 1.27 1.23
C ALA A 448 -34.92 2.10 0.06
N GLN A 449 -35.83 1.54 -0.75
CA GLN A 449 -36.58 2.23 -1.81
C GLN A 449 -37.94 2.69 -1.29
#